data_16c42666ae4409fbfc03ba895138d7a6
#
_entry.id   16c42666ae4409fbfc03ba895138d7a6
#
_cell.length_a   1.000
_cell.length_b   1.000
_cell.length_c   1.000
_cell.angle_alpha   90.00
_cell.angle_beta   90.00
_cell.angle_gamma   90.00
#
_symmetry.space_group_name_H-M   'P 1'
#
loop_
_entity.id
_entity.type
_entity.pdbx_description
1 polymer ?
#
loop_
_entity_poly.entity_id
_entity_poly.type
_entity_poly.pdbx_seq_one_letter_code
_entity_poly.pdbx_strand_id
1 'polypeptide(L)'
;DALEDEIAPVMAEFKEVETCIECSASLSLNVGEIFFYAQKAVLYPTAPLYDSRSHTLKPACIDALRNIFHLCDADKDGVLSDEEINNFQYECFDAPLQLQELLGIKQLVMEGSTPYDSAHLRDDGLTLAGFLYLHTLFIQRGRLETTWTVLWSFGYGMDLTLSNTYVYPRFDVPSGMNVELSPLGYQFFTEVF
;
A
#
# COMPACT_ATOMS: atom_id res chain seq x y z
N ASP A 1 -16.99 -21.65 18.72
CA ASP A 1 -16.24 -21.45 19.99
C ASP A 1 -16.97 -20.39 20.81
N ALA A 2 -17.18 -20.62 22.14
CA ALA A 2 -18.02 -19.72 22.96
C ALA A 2 -17.52 -18.27 22.93
N LEU A 3 -16.19 -18.07 22.80
CA LEU A 3 -15.58 -16.76 22.71
C LEU A 3 -15.87 -16.09 21.34
N GLU A 4 -15.85 -16.84 20.28
CA GLU A 4 -16.19 -16.32 18.93
C GLU A 4 -17.64 -15.86 18.85
N ASP A 5 -18.56 -16.58 19.50
CA ASP A 5 -19.98 -16.22 19.54
C ASP A 5 -20.23 -14.92 20.34
N GLU A 6 -19.40 -14.65 21.37
CA GLU A 6 -19.47 -13.40 22.17
C GLU A 6 -18.80 -12.21 21.45
N ILE A 7 -17.73 -12.45 20.68
CA ILE A 7 -16.97 -11.41 19.98
C ILE A 7 -17.65 -10.98 18.68
N ALA A 8 -18.29 -11.88 17.95
CA ALA A 8 -18.88 -11.60 16.66
C ALA A 8 -19.87 -10.40 16.67
N PRO A 9 -20.77 -10.24 17.66
CA PRO A 9 -21.64 -9.08 17.73
C PRO A 9 -20.88 -7.77 17.93
N VAL A 10 -19.84 -7.77 18.79
CA VAL A 10 -19.01 -6.58 19.06
C VAL A 10 -18.27 -6.13 17.78
N MET A 11 -17.64 -7.05 17.09
CA MET A 11 -16.95 -6.76 15.81
C MET A 11 -17.92 -6.38 14.69
N ALA A 12 -19.15 -6.86 14.76
CA ALA A 12 -20.19 -6.47 13.81
C ALA A 12 -20.69 -5.04 14.06
N GLU A 13 -20.79 -4.61 15.32
CA GLU A 13 -21.28 -3.29 15.72
C GLU A 13 -20.19 -2.22 15.62
N PHE A 14 -18.99 -2.51 16.13
CA PHE A 14 -17.86 -1.57 16.21
C PHE A 14 -16.80 -1.89 15.15
N LYS A 15 -16.79 -1.13 14.06
CA LYS A 15 -15.87 -1.33 12.92
C LYS A 15 -14.43 -0.92 13.20
N GLU A 16 -14.24 -0.15 14.26
CA GLU A 16 -12.93 0.29 14.76
C GLU A 16 -12.19 -0.82 15.51
N VAL A 17 -12.87 -1.91 15.85
CA VAL A 17 -12.26 -3.06 16.52
C VAL A 17 -11.49 -3.90 15.48
N GLU A 18 -10.17 -3.87 15.55
CA GLU A 18 -9.27 -4.59 14.63
C GLU A 18 -9.17 -6.08 14.98
N THR A 19 -9.14 -6.40 16.28
CA THR A 19 -9.05 -7.77 16.78
C THR A 19 -9.49 -7.87 18.23
N CYS A 20 -9.85 -9.08 18.65
CA CYS A 20 -10.13 -9.42 20.04
C CYS A 20 -9.21 -10.56 20.47
N ILE A 21 -8.62 -10.44 21.66
CA ILE A 21 -7.66 -11.41 22.18
C ILE A 21 -8.01 -11.76 23.62
N GLU A 22 -8.20 -13.04 23.90
CA GLU A 22 -8.29 -13.51 25.27
C GLU A 22 -6.92 -13.45 25.95
N CYS A 23 -6.84 -12.84 27.11
CA CYS A 23 -5.59 -12.71 27.87
C CYS A 23 -5.79 -12.93 29.36
N SER A 24 -4.69 -13.29 30.03
CA SER A 24 -4.65 -13.40 31.49
C SER A 24 -3.30 -12.94 32.02
N ALA A 25 -3.31 -11.86 32.80
CA ALA A 25 -2.10 -11.37 33.45
C ALA A 25 -1.58 -12.35 34.51
N SER A 26 -2.48 -13.03 35.24
CA SER A 26 -2.11 -14.00 36.28
C SER A 26 -1.48 -15.27 35.71
N LEU A 27 -1.88 -15.66 34.49
CA LEU A 27 -1.35 -16.83 33.78
C LEU A 27 -0.28 -16.47 32.77
N SER A 28 0.04 -15.18 32.62
CA SER A 28 0.94 -14.65 31.57
C SER A 28 0.52 -15.10 30.16
N LEU A 29 -0.79 -15.29 29.95
CA LEU A 29 -1.34 -15.72 28.67
C LEU A 29 -1.57 -14.49 27.77
N ASN A 30 -1.02 -14.50 26.56
CA ASN A 30 -1.22 -13.50 25.48
C ASN A 30 -0.99 -12.03 25.90
N VAL A 31 -0.25 -11.78 26.98
CA VAL A 31 0.00 -10.42 27.49
C VAL A 31 0.84 -9.61 26.49
N GLY A 32 1.84 -10.25 25.86
CA GLY A 32 2.67 -9.63 24.83
C GLY A 32 1.89 -9.31 23.56
N GLU A 33 1.04 -10.23 23.14
CA GLU A 33 0.20 -10.11 21.93
C GLU A 33 -0.75 -8.93 22.00
N ILE A 34 -1.35 -8.64 23.16
CA ILE A 34 -2.23 -7.47 23.33
C ILE A 34 -1.51 -6.17 22.98
N PHE A 35 -0.32 -5.96 23.54
CA PHE A 35 0.47 -4.77 23.27
C PHE A 35 0.93 -4.71 21.81
N PHE A 36 1.30 -5.84 21.23
CA PHE A 36 1.67 -5.93 19.82
C PHE A 36 0.50 -5.51 18.91
N TYR A 37 -0.69 -6.09 19.10
CA TYR A 37 -1.86 -5.74 18.28
C TYR A 37 -2.36 -4.32 18.53
N ALA A 38 -2.30 -3.84 19.78
CA ALA A 38 -2.64 -2.45 20.08
C ALA A 38 -1.70 -1.46 19.38
N GLN A 39 -0.40 -1.72 19.39
CA GLN A 39 0.58 -0.91 18.66
C GLN A 39 0.34 -0.99 17.14
N LYS A 40 0.10 -2.18 16.62
CA LYS A 40 -0.16 -2.41 15.19
C LYS A 40 -1.40 -1.66 14.72
N ALA A 41 -2.49 -1.67 15.49
CA ALA A 41 -3.72 -0.95 15.17
C ALA A 41 -3.54 0.57 15.12
N VAL A 42 -2.66 1.11 15.95
CA VAL A 42 -2.34 2.55 15.96
C VAL A 42 -1.39 2.93 14.83
N LEU A 43 -0.36 2.11 14.60
CA LEU A 43 0.66 2.40 13.58
C LEU A 43 0.14 2.13 12.15
N TYR A 44 -0.68 1.10 11.97
CA TYR A 44 -1.14 0.64 10.65
C TYR A 44 -2.66 0.43 10.64
N PRO A 45 -3.47 1.49 10.83
CA PRO A 45 -4.93 1.34 10.91
C PRO A 45 -5.52 0.83 9.60
N THR A 46 -6.48 -0.12 9.70
CA THR A 46 -7.21 -0.66 8.56
C THR A 46 -8.24 0.33 8.04
N ALA A 47 -8.88 1.07 8.95
CA ALA A 47 -10.05 1.90 8.65
C ALA A 47 -9.87 2.91 7.49
N PRO A 48 -8.74 3.59 7.28
CA PRO A 48 -8.57 4.47 6.12
C PRO A 48 -8.44 3.73 4.80
N LEU A 49 -7.91 2.48 4.80
CA LEU A 49 -7.53 1.74 3.59
C LEU A 49 -8.66 0.88 3.05
N TYR A 50 -9.42 0.24 3.93
CA TYR A 50 -10.24 -0.91 3.58
C TYR A 50 -11.59 -0.90 4.26
N ASP A 51 -12.62 -1.35 3.55
CA ASP A 51 -13.95 -1.60 4.10
C ASP A 51 -14.13 -3.12 4.28
N SER A 52 -14.15 -3.54 5.54
CA SER A 52 -14.31 -4.96 5.91
C SER A 52 -15.71 -5.52 5.60
N ARG A 53 -16.72 -4.67 5.35
CA ARG A 53 -18.08 -5.13 5.00
C ARG A 53 -18.19 -5.48 3.52
N SER A 54 -17.67 -4.60 2.66
CA SER A 54 -17.69 -4.80 1.21
C SER A 54 -16.49 -5.61 0.71
N HIS A 55 -15.51 -5.87 1.57
CA HIS A 55 -14.25 -6.51 1.23
C HIS A 55 -13.49 -5.80 0.10
N THR A 56 -13.50 -4.45 0.11
CA THR A 56 -12.90 -3.61 -0.93
C THR A 56 -12.01 -2.52 -0.34
N LEU A 57 -11.03 -2.07 -1.13
CA LEU A 57 -10.29 -0.84 -0.83
C LEU A 57 -11.24 0.36 -0.84
N LYS A 58 -11.00 1.31 0.06
CA LYS A 58 -11.75 2.58 0.08
C LYS A 58 -11.31 3.50 -1.07
N PRO A 59 -12.20 4.37 -1.58
CA PRO A 59 -11.89 5.24 -2.72
C PRO A 59 -10.60 6.05 -2.56
N ALA A 60 -10.38 6.66 -1.39
CA ALA A 60 -9.16 7.43 -1.13
C ALA A 60 -7.89 6.58 -1.20
N CYS A 61 -7.94 5.31 -0.73
CA CYS A 61 -6.84 4.37 -0.86
C CYS A 61 -6.60 3.97 -2.33
N ILE A 62 -7.67 3.72 -3.08
CA ILE A 62 -7.58 3.42 -4.52
C ILE A 62 -6.94 4.59 -5.26
N ASP A 63 -7.35 5.84 -4.99
CA ASP A 63 -6.82 7.01 -5.65
C ASP A 63 -5.34 7.24 -5.32
N ALA A 64 -4.93 7.06 -4.06
CA ALA A 64 -3.53 7.13 -3.65
C ALA A 64 -2.67 6.06 -4.35
N LEU A 65 -3.12 4.80 -4.32
CA LEU A 65 -2.40 3.69 -4.97
C LEU A 65 -2.37 3.84 -6.51
N ARG A 66 -3.43 4.36 -7.13
CA ARG A 66 -3.45 4.68 -8.56
C ARG A 66 -2.41 5.73 -8.91
N ASN A 67 -2.30 6.79 -8.11
CA ASN A 67 -1.28 7.82 -8.34
C ASN A 67 0.14 7.25 -8.21
N ILE A 68 0.38 6.40 -7.20
CA ILE A 68 1.66 5.71 -7.04
C ILE A 68 1.96 4.83 -8.25
N PHE A 69 0.98 4.04 -8.72
CA PHE A 69 1.12 3.22 -9.92
C PHE A 69 1.58 4.06 -11.12
N HIS A 70 0.91 5.18 -11.39
CA HIS A 70 1.26 6.06 -12.51
C HIS A 70 2.62 6.76 -12.36
N LEU A 71 3.11 6.96 -11.14
CA LEU A 71 4.47 7.46 -10.90
C LEU A 71 5.53 6.40 -11.19
N CYS A 72 5.22 5.12 -10.92
CA CYS A 72 6.12 4.00 -11.15
C CYS A 72 6.12 3.50 -12.59
N ASP A 73 5.02 3.69 -13.33
CA ASP A 73 4.87 3.44 -14.78
C ASP A 73 5.64 4.54 -15.55
N ALA A 74 6.94 4.32 -15.75
CA ALA A 74 7.86 5.33 -16.28
C ALA A 74 7.68 5.55 -17.78
N ASP A 75 7.42 4.48 -18.55
CA ASP A 75 7.20 4.54 -19.99
C ASP A 75 5.74 4.79 -20.39
N LYS A 76 4.82 4.81 -19.38
CA LYS A 76 3.39 5.10 -19.50
C LYS A 76 2.63 4.15 -20.42
N ASP A 77 3.05 2.90 -20.47
CA ASP A 77 2.37 1.86 -21.24
C ASP A 77 1.14 1.26 -20.50
N GLY A 78 0.95 1.62 -19.22
CA GLY A 78 -0.17 1.23 -18.36
C GLY A 78 0.00 -0.14 -17.69
N VAL A 79 1.23 -0.66 -17.63
CA VAL A 79 1.64 -1.80 -16.82
C VAL A 79 2.94 -1.47 -16.09
N LEU A 80 3.24 -2.18 -15.02
CA LEU A 80 4.56 -2.17 -14.41
C LEU A 80 5.34 -3.39 -14.91
N SER A 81 6.41 -3.16 -15.64
CA SER A 81 7.40 -4.16 -16.04
C SER A 81 8.17 -4.70 -14.84
N ASP A 82 8.93 -5.76 -15.01
CA ASP A 82 9.77 -6.34 -13.95
C ASP A 82 10.80 -5.35 -13.41
N GLU A 83 11.34 -4.49 -14.27
CA GLU A 83 12.27 -3.44 -13.88
C GLU A 83 11.58 -2.36 -13.04
N GLU A 84 10.40 -1.91 -13.44
CA GLU A 84 9.62 -0.91 -12.72
C GLU A 84 9.09 -1.44 -11.37
N ILE A 85 8.65 -2.71 -11.31
CA ILE A 85 8.30 -3.37 -10.05
C ILE A 85 9.51 -3.43 -9.12
N ASN A 86 10.69 -3.75 -9.64
CA ASN A 86 11.92 -3.80 -8.85
C ASN A 86 12.34 -2.40 -8.35
N ASN A 87 12.24 -1.37 -9.20
CA ASN A 87 12.50 0.02 -8.82
C ASN A 87 11.53 0.50 -7.75
N PHE A 88 10.24 0.24 -7.92
CA PHE A 88 9.21 0.48 -6.91
C PHE A 88 9.51 -0.20 -5.57
N GLN A 89 9.90 -1.47 -5.62
CA GLN A 89 10.27 -2.22 -4.42
C GLN A 89 11.47 -1.60 -3.71
N TYR A 90 12.50 -1.23 -4.48
CA TYR A 90 13.69 -0.59 -3.93
C TYR A 90 13.37 0.76 -3.27
N GLU A 91 12.51 1.57 -3.91
CA GLU A 91 12.05 2.87 -3.38
C GLU A 91 11.31 2.73 -2.04
N CYS A 92 10.44 1.70 -1.94
CA CYS A 92 9.61 1.52 -0.76
C CYS A 92 10.32 0.80 0.39
N PHE A 93 11.23 -0.14 0.10
CA PHE A 93 11.75 -1.09 1.08
C PHE A 93 13.28 -1.15 1.15
N ASP A 94 13.98 -0.32 0.36
CA ASP A 94 15.45 -0.26 0.28
C ASP A 94 16.10 -1.64 -0.01
N ALA A 95 15.38 -2.50 -0.71
CA ALA A 95 15.83 -3.84 -1.06
C ALA A 95 15.26 -4.28 -2.41
N PRO A 96 16.10 -4.81 -3.31
CA PRO A 96 15.63 -5.33 -4.59
C PRO A 96 14.83 -6.63 -4.40
N LEU A 97 13.89 -6.88 -5.30
CA LEU A 97 13.18 -8.15 -5.38
C LEU A 97 14.10 -9.26 -5.90
N GLN A 98 14.04 -10.41 -5.23
CA GLN A 98 14.62 -11.63 -5.81
C GLN A 98 13.71 -12.15 -6.95
N LEU A 99 14.32 -12.78 -7.95
CA LEU A 99 13.55 -13.34 -9.07
C LEU A 99 12.40 -14.26 -8.63
N GLN A 100 12.61 -15.05 -7.58
CA GLN A 100 11.58 -15.94 -7.03
C GLN A 100 10.42 -15.18 -6.38
N GLU A 101 10.70 -14.05 -5.75
CA GLU A 101 9.68 -13.18 -5.14
C GLU A 101 8.83 -12.52 -6.23
N LEU A 102 9.45 -12.03 -7.29
CA LEU A 102 8.78 -11.46 -8.45
C LEU A 102 7.84 -12.47 -9.12
N LEU A 103 8.34 -13.68 -9.37
CA LEU A 103 7.52 -14.78 -9.89
C LEU A 103 6.37 -15.14 -8.94
N GLY A 104 6.62 -15.14 -7.63
CA GLY A 104 5.60 -15.36 -6.62
C GLY A 104 4.50 -14.29 -6.62
N ILE A 105 4.86 -13.01 -6.81
CA ILE A 105 3.89 -11.91 -6.95
C ILE A 105 3.02 -12.12 -8.19
N LYS A 106 3.61 -12.40 -9.35
CA LYS A 106 2.89 -12.64 -10.60
C LYS A 106 1.94 -13.84 -10.48
N GLN A 107 2.40 -14.95 -9.92
CA GLN A 107 1.56 -16.12 -9.69
C GLN A 107 0.37 -15.80 -8.78
N LEU A 108 0.59 -15.07 -7.69
CA LEU A 108 -0.43 -14.69 -6.72
C LEU A 108 -1.51 -13.81 -7.34
N VAL A 109 -1.10 -12.89 -8.21
CA VAL A 109 -1.98 -12.00 -8.96
C VAL A 109 -2.76 -12.77 -10.04
N MET A 110 -2.14 -13.74 -10.70
CA MET A 110 -2.79 -14.62 -11.68
C MET A 110 -3.88 -15.50 -11.03
N GLU A 111 -3.60 -16.08 -9.86
CA GLU A 111 -4.56 -16.94 -9.14
C GLU A 111 -5.82 -16.17 -8.73
N GLY A 112 -5.73 -14.87 -8.50
CA GLY A 112 -6.87 -14.00 -8.19
C GLY A 112 -7.61 -13.46 -9.40
N SER A 113 -7.12 -13.67 -10.60
CA SER A 113 -7.78 -13.23 -11.83
C SER A 113 -8.95 -14.14 -12.16
N THR A 114 -10.15 -13.57 -12.29
CA THR A 114 -11.30 -14.30 -12.84
C THR A 114 -11.37 -14.05 -14.35
N PRO A 115 -11.96 -14.97 -15.13
CA PRO A 115 -12.11 -14.77 -16.59
C PRO A 115 -12.92 -13.55 -17.00
N TYR A 116 -13.61 -12.91 -16.04
CA TYR A 116 -14.50 -11.77 -16.26
C TYR A 116 -13.95 -10.45 -15.70
N ASP A 117 -12.84 -10.49 -14.92
CA ASP A 117 -12.20 -9.28 -14.42
C ASP A 117 -11.11 -8.80 -15.39
N SER A 118 -10.82 -7.50 -15.30
CA SER A 118 -9.68 -6.89 -15.99
C SER A 118 -8.44 -7.71 -15.73
N ALA A 119 -7.73 -8.10 -16.79
CA ALA A 119 -6.50 -8.87 -16.63
C ALA A 119 -5.55 -8.16 -15.65
N HIS A 120 -5.20 -8.83 -14.56
CA HIS A 120 -4.25 -8.31 -13.57
C HIS A 120 -2.83 -8.23 -14.12
N LEU A 121 -2.53 -9.01 -15.15
CA LEU A 121 -1.29 -8.97 -15.92
C LEU A 121 -1.59 -8.73 -17.39
N ARG A 122 -0.75 -7.96 -18.05
CA ARG A 122 -0.75 -7.74 -19.49
C ARG A 122 0.69 -7.73 -19.99
N ASP A 123 0.98 -8.50 -21.03
CA ASP A 123 2.33 -8.61 -21.61
C ASP A 123 3.43 -8.91 -20.56
N ASP A 124 3.10 -9.74 -19.58
CA ASP A 124 3.90 -10.10 -18.39
C ASP A 124 4.12 -8.94 -17.39
N GLY A 125 3.57 -7.74 -17.62
CA GLY A 125 3.58 -6.60 -16.72
C GLY A 125 2.37 -6.56 -15.80
N LEU A 126 2.53 -5.97 -14.61
CA LEU A 126 1.47 -5.80 -13.60
C LEU A 126 0.58 -4.62 -13.97
N THR A 127 -0.70 -4.84 -14.23
CA THR A 127 -1.66 -3.77 -14.49
C THR A 127 -2.05 -3.02 -13.21
N LEU A 128 -2.70 -1.85 -13.36
CA LEU A 128 -3.29 -1.15 -12.21
C LEU A 128 -4.27 -2.05 -11.42
N ALA A 129 -5.08 -2.85 -12.11
CA ALA A 129 -5.99 -3.78 -11.45
C ALA A 129 -5.24 -4.83 -10.63
N GLY A 130 -4.16 -5.38 -11.17
CA GLY A 130 -3.27 -6.31 -10.47
C GLY A 130 -2.56 -5.67 -9.28
N PHE A 131 -2.10 -4.44 -9.41
CA PHE A 131 -1.47 -3.68 -8.33
C PHE A 131 -2.44 -3.43 -7.17
N LEU A 132 -3.66 -2.97 -7.45
CA LEU A 132 -4.70 -2.77 -6.44
C LEU A 132 -5.13 -4.10 -5.78
N TYR A 133 -5.23 -5.17 -6.56
CA TYR A 133 -5.53 -6.51 -6.05
C TYR A 133 -4.43 -7.00 -5.09
N LEU A 134 -3.16 -6.79 -5.43
CA LEU A 134 -2.03 -7.16 -4.57
C LEU A 134 -2.11 -6.46 -3.21
N HIS A 135 -2.41 -5.15 -3.18
CA HIS A 135 -2.60 -4.40 -1.93
C HIS A 135 -3.83 -4.87 -1.15
N THR A 136 -4.91 -5.23 -1.84
CA THR A 136 -6.09 -5.85 -1.22
C THR A 136 -5.71 -7.15 -0.50
N LEU A 137 -4.91 -8.00 -1.15
CA LEU A 137 -4.42 -9.25 -0.54
C LEU A 137 -3.52 -9.00 0.68
N PHE A 138 -2.63 -8.01 0.62
CA PHE A 138 -1.80 -7.67 1.78
C PHE A 138 -2.65 -7.28 2.98
N ILE A 139 -3.66 -6.44 2.78
CA ILE A 139 -4.57 -6.01 3.84
C ILE A 139 -5.38 -7.20 4.39
N GLN A 140 -5.98 -8.01 3.52
CA GLN A 140 -6.77 -9.19 3.91
C GLN A 140 -5.94 -10.24 4.67
N ARG A 141 -4.64 -10.34 4.39
CA ARG A 141 -3.70 -11.22 5.09
C ARG A 141 -3.08 -10.59 6.35
N GLY A 142 -3.57 -9.42 6.77
CA GLY A 142 -3.08 -8.72 7.95
C GLY A 142 -1.71 -8.07 7.79
N ARG A 143 -1.23 -7.89 6.56
CA ARG A 143 0.04 -7.19 6.23
C ARG A 143 -0.19 -5.72 5.91
N LEU A 144 -0.86 -5.02 6.81
CA LEU A 144 -1.17 -3.59 6.66
C LEU A 144 0.07 -2.73 6.55
N GLU A 145 1.14 -3.11 7.25
CA GLU A 145 2.44 -2.43 7.23
C GLU A 145 3.00 -2.30 5.81
N THR A 146 2.81 -3.30 4.95
CA THR A 146 3.28 -3.25 3.55
C THR A 146 2.61 -2.12 2.78
N THR A 147 1.27 -2.02 2.85
CA THR A 147 0.53 -0.97 2.15
C THR A 147 0.82 0.42 2.74
N TRP A 148 0.94 0.54 4.07
CA TRP A 148 1.28 1.81 4.70
C TRP A 148 2.70 2.26 4.38
N THR A 149 3.67 1.35 4.34
CA THR A 149 5.06 1.67 3.93
C THR A 149 5.07 2.24 2.52
N VAL A 150 4.35 1.63 1.58
CA VAL A 150 4.21 2.15 0.21
C VAL A 150 3.62 3.56 0.22
N LEU A 151 2.50 3.78 0.90
CA LEU A 151 1.86 5.10 0.96
C LEU A 151 2.79 6.16 1.56
N TRP A 152 3.52 5.85 2.63
CA TRP A 152 4.46 6.78 3.25
C TRP A 152 5.67 7.09 2.38
N SER A 153 6.21 6.11 1.66
CA SER A 153 7.34 6.31 0.73
C SER A 153 6.99 7.32 -0.36
N PHE A 154 5.71 7.37 -0.76
CA PHE A 154 5.19 8.35 -1.72
C PHE A 154 4.51 9.57 -1.06
N GLY A 155 4.82 9.84 0.21
CA GLY A 155 4.46 11.08 0.89
C GLY A 155 3.01 11.18 1.38
N TYR A 156 2.23 10.11 1.36
CA TYR A 156 0.88 10.10 1.90
C TYR A 156 0.89 10.02 3.43
N GLY A 157 0.01 10.81 4.08
CA GLY A 157 -0.23 10.76 5.52
C GLY A 157 -1.26 9.70 5.91
N MET A 158 -1.56 9.61 7.22
CA MET A 158 -2.60 8.71 7.74
C MET A 158 -4.02 9.04 7.25
N ASP A 159 -4.25 10.24 6.79
CA ASP A 159 -5.48 10.72 6.18
C ASP A 159 -5.54 10.49 4.66
N LEU A 160 -4.53 9.82 4.10
CA LEU A 160 -4.34 9.57 2.67
C LEU A 160 -4.24 10.86 1.83
N THR A 161 -3.80 11.95 2.43
CA THR A 161 -3.41 13.18 1.72
C THR A 161 -1.90 13.27 1.59
N LEU A 162 -1.41 13.91 0.52
CA LEU A 162 0.01 14.16 0.34
C LEU A 162 0.50 15.19 1.36
N SER A 163 1.62 14.88 2.02
CA SER A 163 2.22 15.79 2.98
C SER A 163 2.78 17.04 2.29
N ASN A 164 2.69 18.19 2.97
CA ASN A 164 3.25 19.44 2.45
C ASN A 164 4.76 19.35 2.20
N THR A 165 5.48 18.56 2.97
CA THR A 165 6.92 18.35 2.80
C THR A 165 7.25 17.57 1.54
N TYR A 166 6.34 16.69 1.09
CA TYR A 166 6.48 15.95 -0.17
C TYR A 166 6.12 16.82 -1.37
N VAL A 167 5.01 17.55 -1.29
CA VAL A 167 4.53 18.43 -2.38
C VAL A 167 5.43 19.66 -2.56
N TYR A 168 5.97 20.19 -1.45
CA TYR A 168 6.83 21.38 -1.43
C TYR A 168 8.18 21.05 -0.77
N PRO A 169 9.05 20.23 -1.40
CA PRO A 169 10.33 19.88 -0.84
C PRO A 169 11.21 21.14 -0.70
N ARG A 170 11.90 21.26 0.44
CA ARG A 170 12.87 22.31 0.62
C ARG A 170 14.16 21.94 -0.10
N PHE A 171 14.56 22.76 -1.05
CA PHE A 171 15.85 22.62 -1.73
C PHE A 171 16.92 23.39 -0.93
N ASP A 172 18.00 22.70 -0.56
CA ASP A 172 19.16 23.35 0.03
C ASP A 172 20.02 23.93 -1.10
N VAL A 173 19.81 25.22 -1.37
CA VAL A 173 20.51 25.92 -2.47
C VAL A 173 21.71 26.64 -1.89
N PRO A 174 22.94 26.30 -2.32
CA PRO A 174 24.14 27.01 -1.88
C PRO A 174 24.06 28.51 -2.19
N SER A 175 24.63 29.33 -1.31
CA SER A 175 24.64 30.79 -1.46
C SER A 175 25.25 31.19 -2.82
N GLY A 176 24.53 31.99 -3.60
CA GLY A 176 24.95 32.46 -4.92
C GLY A 176 24.59 31.52 -6.08
N MET A 177 23.87 30.41 -5.83
CA MET A 177 23.32 29.55 -6.88
C MET A 177 21.82 29.78 -7.06
N ASN A 178 21.32 29.60 -8.28
CA ASN A 178 19.91 29.61 -8.61
C ASN A 178 19.43 28.18 -8.87
N VAL A 179 18.13 27.95 -8.63
CA VAL A 179 17.46 26.71 -8.99
C VAL A 179 16.80 26.91 -10.36
N GLU A 180 17.11 26.03 -11.30
CA GLU A 180 16.53 26.03 -12.63
C GLU A 180 15.94 24.64 -12.93
N LEU A 181 14.92 24.59 -13.80
CA LEU A 181 14.40 23.29 -14.28
C LEU A 181 15.50 22.54 -15.05
N SER A 182 15.65 21.28 -14.76
CA SER A 182 16.47 20.38 -15.56
C SER A 182 15.91 20.26 -16.98
N PRO A 183 16.71 19.87 -17.99
CA PRO A 183 16.20 19.57 -19.34
C PRO A 183 15.02 18.58 -19.33
N LEU A 184 15.07 17.55 -18.48
CA LEU A 184 13.98 16.61 -18.28
C LEU A 184 12.73 17.27 -17.66
N GLY A 185 12.91 18.22 -16.74
CA GLY A 185 11.81 19.00 -16.17
C GLY A 185 11.13 19.88 -17.21
N TYR A 186 11.90 20.49 -18.10
CA TYR A 186 11.36 21.24 -19.24
C TYR A 186 10.57 20.33 -20.20
N GLN A 187 11.14 19.18 -20.54
CA GLN A 187 10.48 18.20 -21.40
C GLN A 187 9.16 17.74 -20.77
N PHE A 188 9.16 17.36 -19.49
CA PHE A 188 7.94 16.94 -18.77
C PHE A 188 6.84 18.00 -18.85
N PHE A 189 7.15 19.26 -18.56
CA PHE A 189 6.15 20.32 -18.64
C PHE A 189 5.67 20.58 -20.07
N THR A 190 6.53 20.41 -21.08
CA THR A 190 6.16 20.56 -22.50
C THR A 190 5.24 19.43 -22.97
N GLU A 191 5.38 18.23 -22.40
CA GLU A 191 4.52 17.07 -22.74
C GLU A 191 3.17 17.11 -22.02
N VAL A 192 3.10 17.72 -20.82
CA VAL A 192 1.89 17.79 -20.01
C VAL A 192 1.01 18.99 -20.35
N PHE A 193 1.58 20.08 -20.86
CA PHE A 193 0.89 21.33 -21.20
C PHE A 193 1.01 21.68 -22.68
#